data_4d7f1085ed427e86bc4330395ab2bd56
#
_entry.id   4d7f1085ed427e86bc4330395ab2bd56
#
_cell.length_a   1.000
_cell.length_b   1.000
_cell.length_c   1.000
_cell.angle_alpha   90.00
_cell.angle_beta   90.00
_cell.angle_gamma   90.00
#
_symmetry.space_group_name_H-M   'P 1'
#
loop_
_entity.id
_entity.type
_entity.pdbx_description
1 polymer ?
#
loop_
_entity_poly.entity_id
_entity_poly.type
_entity_poly.pdbx_seq_one_letter_code
_entity_poly.pdbx_strand_id
1 'polypeptide(L)' 'MSYYYTVTGELDDPQFMNNNYATYKKALQEAIDNSVEMEEYRKFESKIKYIYYSGSNKKKLAEFVF' A
#
# COMPACT_ATOMS: atom_id res chain seq x y z
N MET A 1 -1.32 -11.42 -4.57
CA MET A 1 -2.26 -10.38 -5.01
C MET A 1 -1.60 -9.02 -4.90
N SER A 2 -1.74 -8.18 -5.90
CA SER A 2 -1.12 -6.86 -5.93
C SER A 2 -2.16 -5.77 -6.21
N TYR A 3 -2.08 -4.70 -5.47
CA TYR A 3 -2.91 -3.51 -5.65
C TYR A 3 -2.02 -2.34 -6.05
N TYR A 4 -2.42 -1.61 -7.08
CA TYR A 4 -1.68 -0.47 -7.61
C TYR A 4 -2.46 0.81 -7.40
N TYR A 5 -1.83 1.79 -6.79
CA TYR A 5 -2.44 3.08 -6.50
C TYR A 5 -1.59 4.20 -7.06
N THR A 6 -2.24 5.23 -7.59
CA THR A 6 -1.58 6.45 -8.04
C THR A 6 -1.97 7.57 -7.09
N VAL A 7 -0.98 8.29 -6.58
CA VAL A 7 -1.20 9.40 -5.65
C VAL A 7 -0.85 10.73 -6.31
N THR A 8 -1.55 11.79 -5.90
CA THR A 8 -1.36 13.14 -6.42
C THR A 8 -1.31 14.13 -5.27
N GLY A 9 -0.92 15.38 -5.57
CA GLY A 9 -0.85 16.44 -4.58
C GLY A 9 0.23 16.22 -3.56
N GLU A 10 -0.06 16.43 -2.29
CA GLU A 10 0.92 16.31 -1.19
C GLU A 10 1.45 14.90 -1.02
N LEU A 11 0.64 13.89 -1.39
CA LEU A 11 1.06 12.50 -1.29
C LEU A 11 2.07 12.11 -2.36
N ASP A 12 2.19 12.90 -3.42
CA ASP A 12 3.12 12.66 -4.53
C ASP A 12 4.50 13.21 -4.19
N ASP A 13 5.06 12.73 -3.09
CA ASP A 13 6.36 13.15 -2.57
C ASP A 13 7.03 11.95 -1.90
N PRO A 14 8.19 11.49 -2.41
CA PRO A 14 8.91 10.36 -1.82
C PRO A 14 9.26 10.58 -0.35
N GLN A 15 9.61 11.81 0.02
CA GLN A 15 9.95 12.12 1.41
C GLN A 15 8.72 12.02 2.32
N PHE A 16 7.57 12.51 1.85
CA PHE A 16 6.33 12.39 2.60
C PHE A 16 5.96 10.93 2.82
N MET A 17 6.02 10.12 1.78
CA MET A 17 5.74 8.69 1.86
C MET A 17 6.70 7.98 2.81
N ASN A 18 7.99 8.32 2.73
CA ASN A 18 9.00 7.73 3.59
C ASN A 18 8.78 8.09 5.07
N ASN A 19 8.45 9.37 5.34
CA ASN A 19 8.21 9.84 6.70
C ASN A 19 6.96 9.22 7.33
N ASN A 20 5.99 8.83 6.51
CA ASN A 20 4.73 8.26 6.96
C ASN A 20 4.60 6.75 6.65
N TYR A 21 5.69 6.11 6.26
CA TYR A 21 5.68 4.70 5.84
C TYR A 21 5.07 3.78 6.90
N ALA A 22 5.51 3.91 8.15
CA ALA A 22 5.02 3.07 9.23
C ALA A 22 3.52 3.30 9.50
N THR A 23 3.06 4.55 9.39
CA THR A 23 1.65 4.90 9.56
C THR A 23 0.78 4.26 8.49
N TYR A 24 1.20 4.35 7.22
CA TYR A 24 0.48 3.73 6.11
C TYR A 24 0.48 2.22 6.22
N LYS A 25 1.61 1.64 6.56
CA LYS A 25 1.73 0.19 6.72
C LYS A 25 0.77 -0.32 7.79
N LYS A 26 0.69 0.37 8.91
CA LYS A 26 -0.22 0.02 9.99
C LYS A 26 -1.68 0.12 9.56
N ALA A 27 -2.04 1.20 8.87
CA ALA A 27 -3.40 1.40 8.39
C ALA A 27 -3.81 0.31 7.39
N LEU A 28 -2.92 -0.05 6.47
CA LEU A 28 -3.17 -1.11 5.49
C LEU A 28 -3.28 -2.47 6.17
N GLN A 29 -2.45 -2.73 7.17
CA GLN A 29 -2.51 -3.98 7.93
C GLN A 29 -3.84 -4.11 8.66
N GLU A 30 -4.33 -3.04 9.27
CA GLU A 30 -5.62 -3.03 9.94
C GLU A 30 -6.77 -3.27 8.95
N ALA A 31 -6.69 -2.68 7.77
CA ALA A 31 -7.69 -2.89 6.72
C ALA A 31 -7.73 -4.35 6.28
N ILE A 32 -6.58 -4.99 6.12
CA ILE A 32 -6.47 -6.40 5.77
C ILE A 32 -7.05 -7.28 6.89
N ASP A 33 -6.70 -7.00 8.13
CA ASP A 33 -7.13 -7.78 9.28
C ASP A 33 -8.66 -7.70 9.51
N ASN A 34 -9.26 -6.58 9.13
CA ASN A 34 -10.70 -6.36 9.30
C ASN A 34 -11.52 -6.73 8.06
N SER A 35 -10.89 -7.15 6.98
CA SER A 35 -11.58 -7.51 5.75
C SER A 35 -11.84 -9.02 5.68
N VAL A 36 -13.11 -9.40 5.54
CA VAL A 36 -13.50 -10.82 5.38
C VAL A 36 -12.95 -11.37 4.06
N GLU A 37 -12.97 -10.58 3.00
CA GLU A 37 -12.43 -10.99 1.70
C GLU A 37 -10.93 -11.24 1.77
N MET A 38 -10.20 -10.37 2.45
CA MET A 38 -8.75 -10.51 2.61
C MET A 38 -8.39 -11.72 3.47
N GLU A 39 -9.27 -12.09 4.40
CA GLU A 39 -9.08 -13.27 5.22
C GLU A 39 -9.03 -14.54 4.38
N GLU A 40 -9.89 -14.65 3.36
CA GLU A 40 -9.86 -15.77 2.43
C GLU A 40 -8.58 -15.77 1.59
N TYR A 41 -8.13 -14.61 1.13
CA TYR A 41 -6.88 -14.49 0.40
C TYR A 41 -5.69 -14.93 1.24
N ARG A 42 -5.69 -14.60 2.53
CA ARG A 42 -4.60 -14.99 3.43
C ARG A 42 -4.52 -16.50 3.62
N LYS A 43 -5.61 -17.21 3.43
CA LYS A 43 -5.62 -18.69 3.51
C LYS A 43 -5.00 -19.33 2.27
N PHE A 44 -5.20 -18.74 1.10
CA PHE A 44 -4.76 -19.30 -0.18
C PHE A 44 -3.52 -18.61 -0.76
N GLU A 45 -3.38 -17.31 -0.49
CA GLU A 45 -2.27 -16.49 -0.95
C GLU A 45 -1.46 -16.02 0.25
N SER A 46 -0.16 -16.25 0.21
CA SER A 46 0.70 -15.87 1.33
C SER A 46 1.12 -14.40 1.32
N LYS A 47 0.92 -13.69 0.19
CA LYS A 47 1.40 -12.31 0.06
C LYS A 47 0.37 -11.39 -0.57
N ILE A 48 0.19 -10.23 0.05
CA ILE A 48 -0.61 -9.13 -0.46
C ILE A 48 0.33 -7.93 -0.60
N LYS A 49 0.33 -7.30 -1.78
CA LYS A 49 1.18 -6.15 -2.05
C LYS A 49 0.36 -4.91 -2.35
N TYR A 50 0.76 -3.79 -1.77
CA TYR A 50 0.23 -2.47 -2.09
C TYR A 50 1.37 -1.63 -2.65
N ILE A 51 1.21 -1.15 -3.88
CA ILE A 51 2.24 -0.41 -4.59
C ILE A 51 1.70 0.97 -4.94
N TYR A 52 2.40 2.01 -4.50
CA TYR A 52 2.00 3.39 -4.72
C TYR A 52 2.91 4.05 -5.74
N TYR A 53 2.30 4.67 -6.74
CA TYR A 53 3.00 5.39 -7.82
C TYR A 53 2.72 6.88 -7.77
N SER A 54 3.72 7.66 -8.17
CA SER A 54 3.56 9.10 -8.34
C SER A 54 2.67 9.40 -9.54
N GLY A 55 1.68 10.29 -9.37
CA GLY A 55 0.84 10.75 -10.47
C GLY A 55 1.55 11.68 -11.42
N SER A 56 2.62 12.37 -10.96
CA SER A 56 3.34 13.33 -11.77
C SER A 56 4.42 12.68 -12.64
N ASN A 57 5.18 11.73 -12.11
CA ASN A 57 6.30 11.11 -12.83
C ASN A 57 6.14 9.61 -13.06
N LYS A 58 5.07 9.01 -12.52
CA LYS A 58 4.74 7.60 -12.65
C LYS A 58 5.78 6.64 -12.09
N LYS A 59 6.64 7.12 -11.21
CA LYS A 59 7.63 6.29 -10.53
C LYS A 59 7.05 5.71 -9.24
N LYS A 60 7.54 4.53 -8.88
CA LYS A 60 7.12 3.88 -7.64
C LYS A 60 7.60 4.70 -6.43
N LEU A 61 6.66 5.07 -5.55
CA LEU A 61 6.95 5.80 -4.32
C LEU A 61 7.14 4.87 -3.13
N ALA A 62 6.31 3.84 -3.02
CA ALA A 62 6.35 2.94 -1.90
C ALA A 62 5.76 1.58 -2.27
N GLU A 63 6.19 0.54 -1.56
CA GLU A 63 5.66 -0.80 -1.70
C GLU A 63 5.48 -1.39 -0.30
N PHE A 64 4.30 -1.92 -0.05
CA PHE A 64 3.98 -2.59 1.22
C PHE A 64 3.66 -4.05 0.93
N VAL A 65 4.35 -4.96 1.61
CA VAL A 65 4.15 -6.41 1.46
C VAL A 65 3.69 -6.98 2.79
N PHE A 66 2.60 -7.74 2.74
CA PHE A 66 2.01 -8.37 3.92
C PHE A 66 1.89 -9.87 3.78
#